data_caa9a549632f8ce59b72a14b2023d601
#
_entry.id   caa9a549632f8ce59b72a14b2023d601
#
_cell.length_a   1.000
_cell.length_b   1.000
_cell.length_c   1.000
_cell.angle_alpha   90.00
_cell.angle_beta   90.00
_cell.angle_gamma   90.00
#
_symmetry.space_group_name_H-M   'P 1'
#
loop_
_entity.id
_entity.type
_entity.pdbx_description
1 polymer ?
#
loop_
_entity_poly.entity_id
_entity_poly.type
_entity_poly.pdbx_seq_one_letter_code
_entity_poly.pdbx_strand_id
1 'polypeptide(L)'
;MIKVITYGTYDLLHYGHIRLLERAKALGDYLIVGITSDDYDKTRGKINNQQSLIERIAAVKATGIPDKIIVEEYEGQKIDDIRRYDVDIFTVGSDWEGKFDYLNEYCKVIYLPRTVGVSSSELRSQKRKIVIGTIGTGKLVSKFVQEMEYVNGVVYQKCENDLDNVDAVYIATHPNRHFEDIIRALEAGKHVICESPLAQTKAQYQELASLASKKNLVLEDAIKTAYSTAYSRLLVVAKSGRIGDIVSVDSVCTSLADGAGDDGADLSLKQNSICAWGPTAMLPIFQLLGTNYKSKSIVSRIINKEQNYDGFTKIDFVFDHAVASAKIAKAAKAEGELIITGTKGYIYVPAPWWKTDYFEVRFENSAENKRYFFQLDGEGIRYEIVAFAKAAESGKENYYINKDISQAIIGIIEAYNNGLRTEFK
;
A
#
# COMPACT_ATOMS: atom_id res chain seq x y z
N MET A 1 -18.72 37.33 16.23
CA MET A 1 -17.54 36.47 16.56
C MET A 1 -17.06 35.88 15.24
N ILE A 2 -15.91 36.33 14.75
CA ILE A 2 -15.30 35.83 13.51
C ILE A 2 -14.63 34.50 13.76
N LYS A 3 -15.08 33.46 13.10
CA LYS A 3 -14.55 32.10 13.21
C LYS A 3 -13.58 31.79 12.07
N VAL A 4 -12.39 31.36 12.43
CA VAL A 4 -11.31 31.02 11.50
C VAL A 4 -11.05 29.54 11.58
N ILE A 5 -10.84 28.88 10.43
CA ILE A 5 -10.42 27.48 10.36
C ILE A 5 -9.12 27.35 9.56
N THR A 6 -8.23 26.49 10.04
CA THR A 6 -7.00 26.11 9.34
C THR A 6 -6.76 24.62 9.46
N TYR A 7 -6.05 24.04 8.50
CA TYR A 7 -5.74 22.60 8.47
C TYR A 7 -4.26 22.35 8.26
N GLY A 8 -3.78 21.27 8.85
CA GLY A 8 -2.40 20.85 8.68
C GLY A 8 -2.11 19.49 9.32
N THR A 9 -1.01 18.90 8.92
CA THR A 9 -0.49 17.66 9.54
C THR A 9 0.10 17.94 10.92
N TYR A 10 0.78 19.06 11.09
CA TYR A 10 1.46 19.51 12.33
C TYR A 10 2.46 18.47 12.89
N ASP A 11 3.07 17.68 12.02
CA ASP A 11 4.10 16.73 12.40
C ASP A 11 5.39 17.45 12.83
N LEU A 12 6.00 17.00 13.93
CA LEU A 12 7.17 17.67 14.53
C LEU A 12 6.92 19.18 14.69
N LEU A 13 5.89 19.53 15.48
CA LEU A 13 5.46 20.91 15.67
C LEU A 13 6.66 21.85 15.88
N HIS A 14 6.83 22.83 15.01
CA HIS A 14 7.98 23.74 15.01
C HIS A 14 7.53 25.19 14.92
N TYR A 15 8.48 26.12 15.07
CA TYR A 15 8.23 27.56 15.05
C TYR A 15 7.38 28.02 13.85
N GLY A 16 7.61 27.48 12.64
CA GLY A 16 6.81 27.81 11.46
C GLY A 16 5.33 27.46 11.61
N HIS A 17 5.00 26.32 12.22
CA HIS A 17 3.62 25.94 12.54
C HIS A 17 3.01 26.88 13.59
N ILE A 18 3.76 27.20 14.64
CA ILE A 18 3.28 28.10 15.70
C ILE A 18 2.96 29.48 15.11
N ARG A 19 3.85 30.04 14.27
CA ARG A 19 3.62 31.33 13.59
C ARG A 19 2.42 31.31 12.65
N LEU A 20 2.17 30.19 11.97
CA LEU A 20 0.97 30.02 11.17
C LEU A 20 -0.30 30.07 12.03
N LEU A 21 -0.30 29.33 13.16
CA LEU A 21 -1.43 29.31 14.09
C LEU A 21 -1.68 30.68 14.73
N GLU A 22 -0.64 31.41 15.14
CA GLU A 22 -0.74 32.76 15.68
C GLU A 22 -1.36 33.74 14.66
N ARG A 23 -0.90 33.69 13.39
CA ARG A 23 -1.43 34.53 12.32
C ARG A 23 -2.87 34.16 11.98
N ALA A 24 -3.18 32.84 11.96
CA ALA A 24 -4.56 32.38 11.76
C ALA A 24 -5.48 32.88 12.89
N LYS A 25 -5.03 32.80 14.15
CA LYS A 25 -5.78 33.31 15.30
C LYS A 25 -6.00 34.82 15.23
N ALA A 26 -5.04 35.57 14.70
CA ALA A 26 -5.15 37.02 14.55
C ALA A 26 -6.17 37.46 13.48
N LEU A 27 -6.69 36.55 12.65
CA LEU A 27 -7.72 36.86 11.66
C LEU A 27 -9.14 36.88 12.23
N GLY A 28 -9.34 36.40 13.45
CA GLY A 28 -10.68 36.35 14.05
C GLY A 28 -10.67 36.08 15.56
N ASP A 29 -11.86 35.90 16.10
CA ASP A 29 -12.08 35.72 17.53
C ASP A 29 -11.91 34.26 17.99
N TYR A 30 -12.22 33.31 17.10
CA TYR A 30 -12.28 31.89 17.39
C TYR A 30 -11.54 31.08 16.31
N LEU A 31 -10.50 30.34 16.70
CA LEU A 31 -9.68 29.51 15.81
C LEU A 31 -10.00 28.04 15.96
N ILE A 32 -10.41 27.40 14.87
CA ILE A 32 -10.55 25.95 14.72
C ILE A 32 -9.32 25.44 13.98
N VAL A 33 -8.66 24.41 14.54
CA VAL A 33 -7.51 23.77 13.91
C VAL A 33 -7.86 22.32 13.57
N GLY A 34 -7.91 22.00 12.27
CA GLY A 34 -8.05 20.65 11.77
C GLY A 34 -6.69 19.97 11.65
N ILE A 35 -6.51 18.85 12.37
CA ILE A 35 -5.30 18.02 12.30
C ILE A 35 -5.61 16.83 11.44
N THR A 36 -4.86 16.66 10.35
CA THR A 36 -5.07 15.60 9.38
C THR A 36 -4.76 14.23 10.00
N SER A 37 -5.67 13.27 9.88
CA SER A 37 -5.46 11.90 10.36
C SER A 37 -4.33 11.21 9.58
N ASP A 38 -3.70 10.20 10.20
CA ASP A 38 -2.60 9.47 9.55
C ASP A 38 -3.07 8.77 8.28
N ASP A 39 -4.29 8.25 8.27
CA ASP A 39 -4.87 7.58 7.09
C ASP A 39 -5.17 8.57 5.97
N TYR A 40 -5.69 9.75 6.29
CA TYR A 40 -5.96 10.77 5.30
C TYR A 40 -4.66 11.44 4.80
N ASP A 41 -3.67 11.67 5.66
CA ASP A 41 -2.34 12.13 5.24
C ASP A 41 -1.67 11.17 4.26
N LYS A 42 -1.82 9.84 4.46
CA LYS A 42 -1.35 8.84 3.51
C LYS A 42 -2.00 9.00 2.14
N THR A 43 -3.30 9.26 2.05
CA THR A 43 -3.99 9.48 0.77
C THR A 43 -3.48 10.72 0.03
N ARG A 44 -2.87 11.66 0.74
CA ARG A 44 -2.31 12.92 0.21
C ARG A 44 -0.79 12.86 -0.02
N GLY A 45 -0.19 11.66 0.02
CA GLY A 45 1.24 11.47 -0.16
C GLY A 45 2.12 11.91 1.02
N LYS A 46 1.53 12.26 2.18
CA LYS A 46 2.24 12.58 3.42
C LYS A 46 2.31 11.35 4.32
N ILE A 47 3.17 10.43 3.97
CA ILE A 47 3.21 9.09 4.53
C ILE A 47 4.27 8.91 5.62
N ASN A 48 5.03 9.95 5.95
CA ASN A 48 6.16 9.92 6.89
C ASN A 48 5.94 10.76 8.14
N ASN A 49 4.74 10.74 8.70
CA ASN A 49 4.51 11.37 9.99
C ASN A 49 5.36 10.66 11.04
N GLN A 50 6.20 11.41 11.75
CA GLN A 50 7.06 10.91 12.82
C GLN A 50 6.27 10.74 14.12
N GLN A 51 5.22 11.53 14.30
CA GLN A 51 4.36 11.55 15.47
C GLN A 51 2.98 10.98 15.11
N SER A 52 2.41 10.20 16.02
CA SER A 52 1.04 9.73 15.90
C SER A 52 0.05 10.91 15.92
N LEU A 53 -1.15 10.71 15.42
CA LEU A 53 -2.21 11.71 15.46
C LEU A 53 -2.42 12.25 16.90
N ILE A 54 -2.40 11.38 17.91
CA ILE A 54 -2.59 11.76 19.33
C ILE A 54 -1.47 12.68 19.81
N GLU A 55 -0.21 12.38 19.48
CA GLU A 55 0.93 13.23 19.83
C GLU A 55 0.86 14.59 19.13
N ARG A 56 0.46 14.62 17.86
CA ARG A 56 0.27 15.87 17.09
C ARG A 56 -0.85 16.74 17.66
N ILE A 57 -1.98 16.12 18.04
CA ILE A 57 -3.08 16.82 18.74
C ILE A 57 -2.59 17.39 20.07
N ALA A 58 -1.86 16.61 20.85
CA ALA A 58 -1.33 17.06 22.13
C ALA A 58 -0.34 18.24 21.97
N ALA A 59 0.55 18.17 20.97
CA ALA A 59 1.50 19.24 20.68
C ALA A 59 0.82 20.54 20.27
N VAL A 60 -0.18 20.48 19.37
CA VAL A 60 -0.96 21.66 18.95
C VAL A 60 -1.77 22.23 20.12
N LYS A 61 -2.41 21.36 20.93
CA LYS A 61 -3.16 21.78 22.12
C LYS A 61 -2.27 22.47 23.14
N ALA A 62 -1.05 22.00 23.33
CA ALA A 62 -0.08 22.58 24.27
C ALA A 62 0.36 23.98 23.91
N THR A 63 0.18 24.45 22.67
CA THR A 63 0.45 25.85 22.29
C THR A 63 -0.52 26.84 22.90
N GLY A 64 -1.70 26.40 23.32
CA GLY A 64 -2.76 27.26 23.84
C GLY A 64 -3.39 28.21 22.79
N ILE A 65 -3.01 28.11 21.51
CA ILE A 65 -3.47 29.03 20.46
C ILE A 65 -4.87 28.65 19.91
N PRO A 66 -5.18 27.37 19.61
CA PRO A 66 -6.50 26.97 19.12
C PRO A 66 -7.59 27.04 20.21
N ASP A 67 -8.75 27.52 19.82
CA ASP A 67 -9.95 27.43 20.66
C ASP A 67 -10.62 26.06 20.52
N LYS A 68 -10.47 25.45 19.34
CA LYS A 68 -10.99 24.12 19.05
C LYS A 68 -10.04 23.33 18.15
N ILE A 69 -9.90 22.04 18.42
CA ILE A 69 -9.17 21.10 17.57
C ILE A 69 -10.17 20.06 17.04
N ILE A 70 -10.08 19.78 15.75
CA ILE A 70 -10.85 18.73 15.05
C ILE A 70 -9.90 17.83 14.28
N VAL A 71 -10.36 16.65 13.86
CA VAL A 71 -9.60 15.73 13.02
C VAL A 71 -10.11 15.79 11.60
N GLU A 72 -9.21 15.91 10.64
CA GLU A 72 -9.53 15.81 9.21
C GLU A 72 -9.32 14.37 8.74
N GLU A 73 -10.37 13.73 8.23
CA GLU A 73 -10.38 12.29 7.93
C GLU A 73 -10.68 11.97 6.47
N TYR A 74 -11.26 12.91 5.69
CA TYR A 74 -11.70 12.62 4.32
C TYR A 74 -11.65 13.84 3.39
N GLU A 75 -11.58 13.58 2.10
CA GLU A 75 -11.67 14.60 1.06
C GLU A 75 -13.05 15.28 1.07
N GLY A 76 -13.06 16.61 0.98
CA GLY A 76 -14.30 17.42 1.05
C GLY A 76 -14.73 17.82 2.46
N GLN A 77 -14.13 17.28 3.53
CA GLN A 77 -14.48 17.62 4.91
C GLN A 77 -14.40 19.11 5.21
N LYS A 78 -13.52 19.84 4.53
CA LYS A 78 -13.39 21.29 4.70
C LYS A 78 -14.70 22.05 4.45
N ILE A 79 -15.47 21.63 3.43
CA ILE A 79 -16.78 22.22 3.12
C ILE A 79 -17.77 21.88 4.24
N ASP A 80 -17.79 20.60 4.68
CA ASP A 80 -18.66 20.15 5.74
C ASP A 80 -18.38 20.86 7.06
N ASP A 81 -17.11 21.05 7.40
CA ASP A 81 -16.71 21.74 8.63
C ASP A 81 -16.96 23.25 8.56
N ILE A 82 -16.74 23.90 7.40
CA ILE A 82 -17.10 25.31 7.20
C ILE A 82 -18.60 25.53 7.47
N ARG A 83 -19.44 24.69 6.90
CA ARG A 83 -20.90 24.74 7.12
C ARG A 83 -21.30 24.39 8.56
N ARG A 84 -20.70 23.33 9.11
CA ARG A 84 -21.03 22.81 10.44
C ARG A 84 -20.72 23.79 11.56
N TYR A 85 -19.58 24.50 11.43
CA TYR A 85 -19.10 25.42 12.46
C TYR A 85 -19.42 26.89 12.13
N ASP A 86 -20.05 27.15 10.98
CA ASP A 86 -20.38 28.51 10.49
C ASP A 86 -19.12 29.36 10.46
N VAL A 87 -18.16 28.94 9.63
CA VAL A 87 -16.81 29.53 9.53
C VAL A 87 -16.81 30.72 8.58
N ASP A 88 -16.25 31.85 9.02
CA ASP A 88 -16.11 33.07 8.22
C ASP A 88 -14.86 33.08 7.35
N ILE A 89 -13.74 32.49 7.87
CA ILE A 89 -12.43 32.54 7.20
C ILE A 89 -11.78 31.17 7.22
N PHE A 90 -11.43 30.67 6.01
CA PHE A 90 -10.52 29.55 5.84
C PHE A 90 -9.10 30.10 5.57
N THR A 91 -8.09 29.57 6.23
CA THR A 91 -6.71 30.01 6.02
C THR A 91 -5.70 28.87 6.03
N VAL A 92 -4.69 28.98 5.16
CA VAL A 92 -3.54 28.07 5.06
C VAL A 92 -2.29 28.83 4.64
N GLY A 93 -1.13 28.16 4.64
CA GLY A 93 0.11 28.74 4.14
C GLY A 93 0.07 29.03 2.63
N SER A 94 0.86 30.02 2.19
CA SER A 94 0.94 30.42 0.77
C SER A 94 1.48 29.31 -0.17
N ASP A 95 2.09 28.26 0.37
CA ASP A 95 2.47 27.07 -0.42
C ASP A 95 1.27 26.40 -1.12
N TRP A 96 0.06 26.73 -0.69
CA TRP A 96 -1.22 26.21 -1.19
C TRP A 96 -2.01 27.24 -1.99
N GLU A 97 -1.41 28.36 -2.36
CA GLU A 97 -2.10 29.45 -3.08
C GLU A 97 -2.81 28.93 -4.33
N GLY A 98 -4.07 29.32 -4.49
CA GLY A 98 -4.95 28.91 -5.57
C GLY A 98 -5.62 27.53 -5.39
N LYS A 99 -5.08 26.63 -4.57
CA LYS A 99 -5.62 25.26 -4.45
C LYS A 99 -6.93 25.15 -3.68
N PHE A 100 -7.24 26.14 -2.86
CA PHE A 100 -8.47 26.18 -2.06
C PHE A 100 -9.42 27.29 -2.46
N ASP A 101 -9.24 27.91 -3.62
CA ASP A 101 -10.08 29.01 -4.09
C ASP A 101 -11.55 28.60 -4.27
N TYR A 102 -11.83 27.33 -4.50
CA TYR A 102 -13.18 26.77 -4.54
C TYR A 102 -13.96 26.96 -3.23
N LEU A 103 -13.26 27.15 -2.10
CA LEU A 103 -13.89 27.41 -0.80
C LEU A 103 -14.43 28.83 -0.67
N ASN A 104 -14.08 29.76 -1.60
CA ASN A 104 -14.64 31.11 -1.63
C ASN A 104 -16.17 31.14 -1.85
N GLU A 105 -16.76 30.03 -2.32
CA GLU A 105 -18.21 29.87 -2.38
C GLU A 105 -18.86 29.73 -0.98
N TYR A 106 -18.06 29.39 0.05
CA TYR A 106 -18.57 29.07 1.39
C TYR A 106 -18.07 30.02 2.47
N CYS A 107 -16.83 30.51 2.37
CA CYS A 107 -16.22 31.44 3.33
C CYS A 107 -15.07 32.21 2.66
N LYS A 108 -14.54 33.22 3.32
CA LYS A 108 -13.37 33.94 2.82
C LYS A 108 -12.10 33.09 2.90
N VAL A 109 -11.37 32.94 1.77
CA VAL A 109 -10.08 32.22 1.74
C VAL A 109 -8.93 33.20 1.86
N ILE A 110 -8.00 32.96 2.79
CA ILE A 110 -6.80 33.78 3.02
C ILE A 110 -5.57 32.89 3.03
N TYR A 111 -4.58 33.19 2.18
CA TYR A 111 -3.28 32.51 2.16
C TYR A 111 -2.27 33.32 3.00
N LEU A 112 -1.66 32.67 4.01
CA LEU A 112 -0.71 33.32 4.90
C LEU A 112 0.72 33.16 4.37
N PRO A 113 1.55 34.21 4.35
CA PRO A 113 2.91 34.12 3.85
C PRO A 113 3.75 33.11 4.66
N ARG A 114 4.65 32.41 3.96
CA ARG A 114 5.53 31.42 4.59
C ARG A 114 6.47 32.05 5.60
N THR A 115 6.69 31.33 6.72
CA THR A 115 7.74 31.70 7.67
C THR A 115 9.07 31.15 7.16
N VAL A 116 10.03 32.02 6.87
CA VAL A 116 11.36 31.67 6.36
C VAL A 116 12.17 30.98 7.46
N GLY A 117 12.92 29.92 7.10
CA GLY A 117 13.98 29.35 7.94
C GLY A 117 13.68 28.08 8.73
N VAL A 118 12.43 27.54 8.68
CA VAL A 118 12.14 26.23 9.30
C VAL A 118 11.09 25.47 8.53
N SER A 119 11.40 24.22 8.15
CA SER A 119 10.40 23.31 7.60
C SER A 119 10.46 21.95 8.28
N SER A 120 9.32 21.27 8.38
CA SER A 120 9.26 19.87 8.84
C SER A 120 10.17 18.95 8.03
N SER A 121 10.38 19.28 6.73
CA SER A 121 11.28 18.55 5.84
C SER A 121 12.74 18.71 6.24
N GLU A 122 13.19 19.91 6.66
CA GLU A 122 14.54 20.14 7.14
C GLU A 122 14.79 19.44 8.48
N LEU A 123 13.82 19.47 9.39
CA LEU A 123 13.91 18.74 10.66
C LEU A 123 13.96 17.22 10.45
N ARG A 124 13.21 16.70 9.48
CA ARG A 124 13.28 15.28 9.09
C ARG A 124 14.61 14.92 8.42
N SER A 125 15.22 15.84 7.66
CA SER A 125 16.50 15.62 7.00
C SER A 125 17.69 15.47 7.96
N GLN A 126 17.54 15.91 9.21
CA GLN A 126 18.57 15.78 10.27
C GLN A 126 18.53 14.41 10.97
N LYS A 127 17.47 13.60 10.78
CA LYS A 127 17.42 12.22 11.27
C LYS A 127 18.19 11.28 10.35
N ARG A 128 18.68 10.17 10.93
CA ARG A 128 19.33 9.09 10.17
C ARG A 128 18.44 8.68 8.99
N LYS A 129 19.02 8.64 7.81
CA LYS A 129 18.34 8.19 6.60
C LYS A 129 18.59 6.71 6.42
N ILE A 130 17.54 5.95 6.02
CA ILE A 130 17.72 4.58 5.56
C ILE A 130 18.23 4.61 4.13
N VAL A 131 19.35 3.95 3.89
CA VAL A 131 19.93 3.79 2.57
C VAL A 131 19.47 2.46 1.99
N ILE A 132 18.73 2.51 0.88
CA ILE A 132 18.19 1.32 0.20
C ILE A 132 18.92 1.12 -1.13
N GLY A 133 19.53 -0.05 -1.30
CA GLY A 133 20.07 -0.50 -2.57
C GLY A 133 19.10 -1.36 -3.37
N THR A 134 19.45 -1.69 -4.61
CA THR A 134 18.63 -2.57 -5.45
C THR A 134 19.44 -3.72 -6.02
N ILE A 135 18.84 -4.93 -6.05
CA ILE A 135 19.36 -6.13 -6.72
C ILE A 135 18.38 -6.50 -7.82
N GLY A 136 18.85 -6.48 -9.06
CA GLY A 136 18.02 -6.68 -10.25
C GLY A 136 18.01 -5.44 -11.16
N THR A 137 17.28 -5.53 -12.26
CA THR A 137 17.19 -4.50 -13.29
C THR A 137 15.79 -4.44 -13.88
N GLY A 138 15.51 -3.40 -14.68
CA GLY A 138 14.27 -3.29 -15.43
C GLY A 138 13.26 -2.31 -14.84
N LYS A 139 12.04 -2.34 -15.39
CA LYS A 139 10.99 -1.34 -15.11
C LYS A 139 10.56 -1.30 -13.64
N LEU A 140 10.52 -2.46 -12.96
CA LEU A 140 10.14 -2.51 -11.54
C LEU A 140 11.16 -1.80 -10.67
N VAL A 141 12.46 -2.09 -10.86
CA VAL A 141 13.54 -1.41 -10.14
C VAL A 141 13.51 0.09 -10.41
N SER A 142 13.40 0.50 -11.68
CA SER A 142 13.36 1.94 -12.02
C SER A 142 12.18 2.66 -11.38
N LYS A 143 11.01 2.03 -11.34
CA LYS A 143 9.83 2.58 -10.64
C LYS A 143 10.03 2.68 -9.13
N PHE A 144 10.57 1.63 -8.51
CA PHE A 144 10.83 1.62 -7.07
C PHE A 144 11.81 2.74 -6.69
N VAL A 145 12.91 2.89 -7.45
CA VAL A 145 13.89 3.97 -7.26
C VAL A 145 13.25 5.35 -7.43
N GLN A 146 12.44 5.54 -8.46
CA GLN A 146 11.72 6.79 -8.68
C GLN A 146 10.78 7.13 -7.50
N GLU A 147 10.06 6.15 -6.96
CA GLU A 147 9.14 6.38 -5.85
C GLU A 147 9.88 6.64 -4.53
N MET A 148 11.13 6.17 -4.35
CA MET A 148 11.95 6.54 -3.19
C MET A 148 12.20 8.04 -3.08
N GLU A 149 12.27 8.77 -4.20
CA GLU A 149 12.48 10.23 -4.20
C GLU A 149 11.35 10.99 -3.49
N TYR A 150 10.14 10.40 -3.45
CA TYR A 150 8.98 10.97 -2.77
C TYR A 150 8.87 10.55 -1.29
N VAL A 151 9.80 9.72 -0.80
CA VAL A 151 9.76 9.20 0.58
C VAL A 151 10.85 9.86 1.41
N ASN A 152 10.45 10.74 2.34
CA ASN A 152 11.39 11.40 3.23
C ASN A 152 12.09 10.38 4.16
N GLY A 153 13.40 10.54 4.36
CA GLY A 153 14.19 9.65 5.22
C GLY A 153 14.68 8.38 4.52
N VAL A 154 14.37 8.21 3.22
CA VAL A 154 14.91 7.14 2.38
C VAL A 154 15.88 7.73 1.37
N VAL A 155 16.99 7.05 1.14
CA VAL A 155 18.00 7.42 0.13
C VAL A 155 18.27 6.20 -0.72
N TYR A 156 18.27 6.37 -2.02
CA TYR A 156 18.74 5.36 -2.95
C TYR A 156 20.26 5.39 -3.08
N GLN A 157 20.87 4.22 -2.99
CA GLN A 157 22.27 4.04 -3.37
C GLN A 157 22.39 2.83 -4.30
N LYS A 158 22.96 3.06 -5.48
CA LYS A 158 23.22 1.96 -6.40
C LYS A 158 24.20 0.98 -5.75
N CYS A 159 23.80 -0.28 -5.63
CA CYS A 159 24.65 -1.37 -5.18
C CYS A 159 24.63 -2.45 -6.26
N GLU A 160 25.77 -2.82 -6.82
CA GLU A 160 25.87 -3.89 -7.81
C GLU A 160 26.12 -5.25 -7.11
N ASN A 161 27.30 -5.40 -6.55
CA ASN A 161 27.69 -6.61 -5.80
C ASN A 161 28.10 -6.31 -4.36
N ASP A 162 28.40 -5.05 -4.06
CA ASP A 162 28.80 -4.58 -2.74
C ASP A 162 27.60 -4.00 -2.00
N LEU A 163 27.25 -4.61 -0.87
CA LEU A 163 26.15 -4.21 0.00
C LEU A 163 26.62 -3.39 1.21
N ASP A 164 27.90 -3.08 1.35
CA ASP A 164 28.45 -2.49 2.58
C ASP A 164 27.84 -1.11 2.92
N ASN A 165 27.52 -0.33 1.89
CA ASN A 165 27.06 1.05 2.05
C ASN A 165 25.53 1.21 2.05
N VAL A 166 24.76 0.14 2.17
CA VAL A 166 23.30 0.19 2.27
C VAL A 166 22.82 -0.42 3.58
N ASP A 167 21.69 0.02 4.09
CA ASP A 167 21.02 -0.54 5.27
C ASP A 167 20.05 -1.66 4.87
N ALA A 168 19.48 -1.54 3.68
CA ALA A 168 18.45 -2.43 3.17
C ALA A 168 18.56 -2.61 1.65
N VAL A 169 17.93 -3.64 1.13
CA VAL A 169 17.88 -3.91 -0.32
C VAL A 169 16.46 -4.22 -0.79
N TYR A 170 16.12 -3.69 -1.96
CA TYR A 170 14.99 -4.11 -2.76
C TYR A 170 15.46 -5.10 -3.83
N ILE A 171 14.87 -6.29 -3.85
CA ILE A 171 15.22 -7.37 -4.78
C ILE A 171 14.11 -7.53 -5.81
N ALA A 172 14.46 -7.39 -7.09
CA ALA A 172 13.57 -7.60 -8.23
C ALA A 172 14.31 -8.33 -9.37
N THR A 173 14.86 -9.46 -9.04
CA THR A 173 15.46 -10.42 -9.99
C THR A 173 14.40 -11.39 -10.52
N HIS A 174 14.79 -12.42 -11.24
CA HIS A 174 13.89 -13.50 -11.60
C HIS A 174 13.57 -14.37 -10.35
N PRO A 175 12.33 -14.84 -10.15
CA PRO A 175 11.93 -15.61 -8.96
C PRO A 175 12.81 -16.80 -8.61
N ASN A 176 13.44 -17.42 -9.60
CA ASN A 176 14.38 -18.52 -9.37
C ASN A 176 15.66 -18.10 -8.64
N ARG A 177 15.95 -16.81 -8.57
CA ARG A 177 17.12 -16.25 -7.91
C ARG A 177 16.81 -15.60 -6.56
N HIS A 178 15.54 -15.37 -6.26
CA HIS A 178 15.15 -14.65 -5.04
C HIS A 178 15.73 -15.29 -3.80
N PHE A 179 15.68 -16.61 -3.68
CA PHE A 179 16.21 -17.33 -2.52
C PHE A 179 17.69 -17.01 -2.28
N GLU A 180 18.54 -17.14 -3.30
CA GLU A 180 19.98 -16.88 -3.20
C GLU A 180 20.29 -15.41 -2.94
N ASP A 181 19.59 -14.50 -3.64
CA ASP A 181 19.79 -13.07 -3.49
C ASP A 181 19.34 -12.59 -2.08
N ILE A 182 18.26 -13.14 -1.52
CA ILE A 182 17.79 -12.84 -0.17
C ILE A 182 18.79 -13.39 0.87
N ILE A 183 19.26 -14.64 0.74
CA ILE A 183 20.27 -15.24 1.65
C ILE A 183 21.50 -14.33 1.70
N ARG A 184 22.05 -13.96 0.53
CA ARG A 184 23.20 -13.07 0.43
C ARG A 184 23.01 -11.74 1.16
N ALA A 185 21.85 -11.12 0.97
CA ALA A 185 21.54 -9.83 1.61
C ALA A 185 21.38 -9.97 3.13
N LEU A 186 20.65 -11.01 3.60
CA LEU A 186 20.49 -11.27 5.03
C LEU A 186 21.83 -11.64 5.70
N GLU A 187 22.67 -12.42 5.04
CA GLU A 187 24.01 -12.75 5.55
C GLU A 187 24.89 -11.52 5.70
N ALA A 188 24.78 -10.57 4.75
CA ALA A 188 25.43 -9.27 4.82
C ALA A 188 24.82 -8.31 5.85
N GLY A 189 23.80 -8.75 6.62
CA GLY A 189 23.17 -7.96 7.66
C GLY A 189 22.22 -6.88 7.15
N LYS A 190 21.63 -7.05 5.96
CA LYS A 190 20.74 -6.07 5.34
C LYS A 190 19.28 -6.46 5.52
N HIS A 191 18.41 -5.47 5.77
CA HIS A 191 16.97 -5.64 5.67
C HIS A 191 16.60 -5.90 4.21
N VAL A 192 15.58 -6.71 3.98
CA VAL A 192 15.19 -7.13 2.62
C VAL A 192 13.71 -6.90 2.38
N ILE A 193 13.41 -6.27 1.26
CA ILE A 193 12.11 -6.31 0.60
C ILE A 193 12.31 -6.92 -0.79
N CYS A 194 11.56 -7.95 -1.14
CA CYS A 194 11.74 -8.69 -2.38
C CYS A 194 10.42 -8.85 -3.12
N GLU A 195 10.46 -8.70 -4.45
CA GLU A 195 9.30 -9.02 -5.30
C GLU A 195 8.82 -10.45 -5.06
N SER A 196 7.52 -10.63 -5.12
CA SER A 196 6.89 -11.92 -4.87
C SER A 196 6.97 -12.85 -6.10
N PRO A 197 7.10 -14.15 -5.90
CA PRO A 197 7.24 -14.89 -4.62
C PRO A 197 8.67 -14.83 -4.07
N LEU A 198 8.80 -14.78 -2.74
CA LEU A 198 10.12 -14.74 -2.07
C LEU A 198 10.95 -16.01 -2.26
N ALA A 199 10.31 -17.13 -2.52
CA ALA A 199 10.92 -18.43 -2.71
C ALA A 199 10.05 -19.32 -3.59
N GLN A 200 10.60 -20.42 -4.09
CA GLN A 200 9.90 -21.41 -4.91
C GLN A 200 9.26 -22.54 -4.10
N THR A 201 9.72 -22.75 -2.86
CA THR A 201 9.23 -23.80 -1.95
C THR A 201 9.01 -23.26 -0.55
N LYS A 202 8.12 -23.92 0.20
CA LYS A 202 7.89 -23.59 1.62
C LYS A 202 9.16 -23.79 2.46
N ALA A 203 9.97 -24.80 2.16
CA ALA A 203 11.23 -25.05 2.86
C ALA A 203 12.20 -23.88 2.70
N GLN A 204 12.42 -23.40 1.48
CA GLN A 204 13.23 -22.21 1.22
C GLN A 204 12.71 -21.00 1.99
N TYR A 205 11.40 -20.74 1.95
CA TYR A 205 10.82 -19.60 2.68
C TYR A 205 11.04 -19.70 4.20
N GLN A 206 10.87 -20.89 4.77
CA GLN A 206 11.12 -21.12 6.21
C GLN A 206 12.57 -20.85 6.58
N GLU A 207 13.52 -21.23 5.74
CA GLU A 207 14.94 -20.94 5.91
C GLU A 207 15.20 -19.43 5.89
N LEU A 208 14.66 -18.70 4.91
CA LEU A 208 14.76 -17.25 4.82
C LEU A 208 14.19 -16.55 6.06
N ALA A 209 12.98 -16.92 6.47
CA ALA A 209 12.31 -16.36 7.64
C ALA A 209 13.08 -16.65 8.94
N SER A 210 13.65 -17.86 9.07
CA SER A 210 14.49 -18.23 10.21
C SER A 210 15.80 -17.42 10.24
N LEU A 211 16.45 -17.23 9.10
CA LEU A 211 17.69 -16.44 8.99
C LEU A 211 17.43 -14.97 9.33
N ALA A 212 16.38 -14.38 8.76
CA ALA A 212 15.99 -13.00 9.04
C ALA A 212 15.72 -12.78 10.54
N SER A 213 14.95 -13.70 11.16
CA SER A 213 14.64 -13.65 12.59
C SER A 213 15.90 -13.77 13.46
N LYS A 214 16.80 -14.72 13.16
CA LYS A 214 18.06 -14.89 13.91
C LYS A 214 18.96 -13.67 13.88
N LYS A 215 18.92 -12.92 12.79
CA LYS A 215 19.73 -11.72 12.60
C LYS A 215 19.01 -10.43 13.02
N ASN A 216 17.76 -10.50 13.48
CA ASN A 216 16.90 -9.36 13.76
C ASN A 216 16.74 -8.44 12.54
N LEU A 217 16.61 -9.02 11.37
CA LEU A 217 16.42 -8.30 10.11
C LEU A 217 14.97 -8.45 9.63
N VAL A 218 14.51 -7.42 8.93
CA VAL A 218 13.20 -7.41 8.28
C VAL A 218 13.31 -8.12 6.93
N LEU A 219 12.37 -9.02 6.66
CA LEU A 219 12.16 -9.65 5.36
C LEU A 219 10.70 -9.46 4.96
N GLU A 220 10.46 -8.68 3.92
CA GLU A 220 9.11 -8.31 3.46
C GLU A 220 8.85 -8.73 2.02
N ASP A 221 7.59 -9.05 1.77
CA ASP A 221 7.05 -9.46 0.48
C ASP A 221 6.50 -8.22 -0.26
N ALA A 222 7.06 -7.89 -1.42
CA ALA A 222 6.71 -6.71 -2.20
C ALA A 222 5.43 -6.93 -3.02
N ILE A 223 4.30 -7.13 -2.35
CA ILE A 223 2.99 -7.10 -3.00
C ILE A 223 2.36 -5.73 -2.73
N LYS A 224 2.72 -4.74 -3.52
CA LYS A 224 2.39 -3.32 -3.33
C LYS A 224 0.91 -3.03 -3.03
N THR A 225 0.00 -3.87 -3.53
CA THR A 225 -1.44 -3.76 -3.26
C THR A 225 -1.77 -3.81 -1.77
N ALA A 226 -1.05 -4.65 -1.00
CA ALA A 226 -1.26 -4.79 0.44
C ALA A 226 -1.08 -3.48 1.22
N TYR A 227 -0.20 -2.63 0.73
CA TYR A 227 0.20 -1.39 1.40
C TYR A 227 -0.68 -0.19 1.03
N SER A 228 -1.52 -0.30 0.00
CA SER A 228 -2.38 0.79 -0.44
C SER A 228 -3.51 1.08 0.55
N THR A 229 -3.86 2.37 0.70
CA THR A 229 -4.89 2.82 1.64
C THR A 229 -6.27 2.28 1.29
N ALA A 230 -6.64 2.31 0.00
CA ALA A 230 -7.91 1.79 -0.48
C ALA A 230 -8.08 0.30 -0.14
N TYR A 231 -7.05 -0.50 -0.39
CA TYR A 231 -7.07 -1.93 -0.12
C TYR A 231 -7.11 -2.25 1.38
N SER A 232 -6.31 -1.56 2.19
CA SER A 232 -6.34 -1.70 3.65
C SER A 232 -7.74 -1.38 4.21
N ARG A 233 -8.38 -0.32 3.70
CA ARG A 233 -9.73 0.08 4.11
C ARG A 233 -10.79 -0.93 3.66
N LEU A 234 -10.64 -1.48 2.45
CA LEU A 234 -11.48 -2.56 1.93
C LEU A 234 -11.49 -3.77 2.89
N LEU A 235 -10.32 -4.21 3.35
CA LEU A 235 -10.22 -5.33 4.29
C LEU A 235 -10.95 -5.05 5.61
N VAL A 236 -10.82 -3.82 6.15
CA VAL A 236 -11.54 -3.41 7.37
C VAL A 236 -13.05 -3.44 7.12
N VAL A 237 -13.53 -2.89 6.01
CA VAL A 237 -14.96 -2.88 5.67
C VAL A 237 -15.51 -4.29 5.45
N ALA A 238 -14.75 -5.16 4.74
CA ALA A 238 -15.14 -6.55 4.52
C ALA A 238 -15.31 -7.34 5.84
N LYS A 239 -14.37 -7.12 6.79
CA LYS A 239 -14.38 -7.80 8.11
C LYS A 239 -15.31 -7.16 9.14
N SER A 240 -15.88 -5.98 8.87
CA SER A 240 -16.75 -5.28 9.82
C SER A 240 -18.15 -5.89 10.01
N GLY A 241 -18.50 -6.92 9.25
CA GLY A 241 -19.84 -7.49 9.21
C GLY A 241 -20.85 -6.68 8.40
N ARG A 242 -20.42 -5.60 7.74
CA ARG A 242 -21.31 -4.74 6.95
C ARG A 242 -21.98 -5.47 5.79
N ILE A 243 -21.25 -6.38 5.13
CA ILE A 243 -21.79 -7.25 4.07
C ILE A 243 -22.27 -8.60 4.60
N GLY A 244 -22.35 -8.76 5.93
CA GLY A 244 -22.64 -10.06 6.57
C GLY A 244 -21.41 -10.96 6.61
N ASP A 245 -21.63 -12.27 6.63
CA ASP A 245 -20.56 -13.28 6.57
C ASP A 245 -20.03 -13.38 5.13
N ILE A 246 -18.71 -13.44 4.97
CA ILE A 246 -18.10 -13.59 3.66
C ILE A 246 -18.27 -15.05 3.20
N VAL A 247 -18.86 -15.24 2.01
CA VAL A 247 -19.13 -16.57 1.44
C VAL A 247 -18.32 -16.85 0.16
N SER A 248 -17.85 -15.80 -0.55
CA SER A 248 -16.94 -15.96 -1.69
C SER A 248 -15.96 -14.79 -1.81
N VAL A 249 -14.74 -15.09 -2.31
CA VAL A 249 -13.75 -14.09 -2.73
C VAL A 249 -13.26 -14.47 -4.12
N ASP A 250 -13.56 -13.62 -5.12
CA ASP A 250 -13.23 -13.84 -6.52
C ASP A 250 -12.27 -12.75 -7.02
N SER A 251 -11.03 -13.14 -7.32
CA SER A 251 -9.95 -12.23 -7.71
C SER A 251 -9.44 -12.53 -9.11
N VAL A 252 -9.32 -11.50 -9.94
CA VAL A 252 -8.87 -11.63 -11.34
C VAL A 252 -7.67 -10.73 -11.60
N CYS A 253 -6.52 -11.31 -11.96
CA CYS A 253 -5.30 -10.59 -12.34
C CYS A 253 -4.81 -11.08 -13.70
N THR A 254 -5.12 -10.34 -14.76
CA THR A 254 -4.83 -10.79 -16.12
C THR A 254 -4.23 -9.71 -17.01
N SER A 255 -3.34 -10.10 -17.92
CA SER A 255 -2.72 -9.23 -18.91
C SER A 255 -2.46 -10.00 -20.22
N LEU A 256 -2.11 -9.27 -21.29
CA LEU A 256 -1.60 -9.81 -22.55
C LEU A 256 -0.11 -9.49 -22.71
N ALA A 257 0.65 -9.43 -21.60
CA ALA A 257 2.04 -9.02 -21.61
C ALA A 257 2.96 -9.97 -22.41
N ASP A 258 2.57 -11.25 -22.54
CA ASP A 258 3.39 -12.24 -23.26
C ASP A 258 2.81 -12.67 -24.61
N GLY A 259 1.73 -12.01 -25.06
CA GLY A 259 1.06 -12.31 -26.33
C GLY A 259 0.49 -13.74 -26.41
N ALA A 260 -0.51 -13.94 -27.23
CA ALA A 260 -0.94 -15.29 -27.60
C ALA A 260 0.00 -15.80 -28.73
N GLY A 261 1.13 -16.42 -28.38
CA GLY A 261 1.97 -17.12 -29.35
C GLY A 261 3.05 -16.25 -29.98
N ASP A 262 3.93 -15.69 -29.19
CA ASP A 262 5.24 -15.27 -29.69
C ASP A 262 6.08 -16.55 -29.87
N ASP A 263 5.87 -17.23 -30.97
CA ASP A 263 6.58 -18.46 -31.40
C ASP A 263 8.08 -18.10 -31.54
N GLY A 264 8.85 -18.22 -30.48
CA GLY A 264 10.29 -17.97 -30.46
C GLY A 264 10.80 -16.99 -29.41
N ALA A 265 9.96 -16.36 -28.58
CA ALA A 265 10.43 -15.54 -27.49
C ALA A 265 11.12 -16.39 -26.42
N ASP A 266 12.32 -15.98 -25.98
CA ASP A 266 12.98 -16.59 -24.83
C ASP A 266 12.20 -16.27 -23.54
N LEU A 267 11.41 -17.25 -23.10
CA LEU A 267 10.60 -17.14 -21.86
C LEU A 267 11.42 -17.40 -20.60
N SER A 268 12.70 -17.82 -20.72
CA SER A 268 13.58 -18.10 -19.57
C SER A 268 13.85 -16.87 -18.70
N LEU A 269 13.75 -15.68 -19.29
CA LEU A 269 13.93 -14.41 -18.60
C LEU A 269 12.60 -13.78 -18.13
N LYS A 270 11.47 -14.41 -18.41
CA LYS A 270 10.15 -13.91 -18.06
C LYS A 270 9.53 -14.75 -16.94
N GLN A 271 8.86 -14.10 -16.02
CA GLN A 271 8.04 -14.79 -15.03
C GLN A 271 6.78 -15.36 -15.70
N ASN A 272 6.43 -16.61 -15.42
CA ASN A 272 5.18 -17.22 -15.82
C ASN A 272 3.96 -16.56 -15.12
N SER A 273 2.73 -16.89 -15.52
CA SER A 273 1.54 -16.22 -15.01
C SER A 273 1.36 -16.41 -13.50
N ILE A 274 1.58 -17.62 -13.00
CA ILE A 274 1.35 -17.92 -11.58
C ILE A 274 2.36 -17.20 -10.67
N CYS A 275 3.62 -17.06 -11.08
CA CYS A 275 4.60 -16.29 -10.29
C CYS A 275 4.36 -14.79 -10.38
N ALA A 276 3.99 -14.27 -11.57
CA ALA A 276 3.83 -12.83 -11.77
C ALA A 276 2.56 -12.24 -11.14
N TRP A 277 1.44 -12.94 -11.22
CA TRP A 277 0.13 -12.46 -10.77
C TRP A 277 -0.47 -13.25 -9.61
N GLY A 278 0.00 -14.49 -9.40
CA GLY A 278 -0.52 -15.35 -8.34
C GLY A 278 -0.46 -14.73 -6.96
N PRO A 279 0.68 -14.17 -6.53
CA PRO A 279 0.77 -13.53 -5.22
C PRO A 279 -0.27 -12.45 -5.02
N THR A 280 -0.42 -11.54 -5.98
CA THR A 280 -1.43 -10.46 -5.92
C THR A 280 -2.84 -11.02 -5.91
N ALA A 281 -3.16 -12.00 -6.78
CA ALA A 281 -4.51 -12.56 -6.88
C ALA A 281 -4.92 -13.37 -5.63
N MET A 282 -3.99 -14.08 -4.99
CA MET A 282 -4.26 -14.86 -3.79
C MET A 282 -4.27 -14.03 -2.50
N LEU A 283 -3.68 -12.84 -2.50
CA LEU A 283 -3.57 -11.98 -1.33
C LEU A 283 -4.93 -11.72 -0.65
N PRO A 284 -5.98 -11.19 -1.31
CA PRO A 284 -7.28 -10.94 -0.68
C PRO A 284 -7.94 -12.22 -0.16
N ILE A 285 -7.73 -13.33 -0.83
CA ILE A 285 -8.29 -14.63 -0.42
C ILE A 285 -7.75 -15.01 0.96
N PHE A 286 -6.42 -15.03 1.10
CA PHE A 286 -5.79 -15.44 2.36
C PHE A 286 -5.93 -14.39 3.48
N GLN A 287 -5.99 -13.11 3.13
CA GLN A 287 -6.21 -12.07 4.14
C GLN A 287 -7.65 -12.05 4.69
N LEU A 288 -8.63 -12.45 3.91
CA LEU A 288 -10.04 -12.46 4.31
C LEU A 288 -10.50 -13.79 4.89
N LEU A 289 -10.08 -14.92 4.29
CA LEU A 289 -10.56 -16.26 4.63
C LEU A 289 -9.55 -17.07 5.46
N GLY A 290 -8.32 -16.57 5.62
CA GLY A 290 -7.22 -17.30 6.27
C GLY A 290 -6.52 -18.27 5.32
N THR A 291 -5.52 -18.99 5.84
CA THR A 291 -4.66 -19.88 5.04
C THR A 291 -5.03 -21.36 5.14
N ASN A 292 -6.00 -21.70 5.98
CA ASN A 292 -6.44 -23.07 6.24
C ASN A 292 -7.61 -23.47 5.34
N TYR A 293 -7.35 -23.74 4.07
CA TYR A 293 -8.36 -24.25 3.14
C TYR A 293 -8.46 -25.80 3.23
N LYS A 294 -9.68 -26.34 3.03
CA LYS A 294 -9.95 -27.79 2.99
C LYS A 294 -9.40 -28.44 1.73
N SER A 295 -9.60 -27.80 0.60
CA SER A 295 -9.16 -28.31 -0.70
C SER A 295 -8.84 -27.16 -1.65
N LYS A 296 -8.03 -27.45 -2.66
CA LYS A 296 -7.73 -26.57 -3.78
C LYS A 296 -7.75 -27.33 -5.10
N SER A 297 -8.05 -26.63 -6.16
CA SER A 297 -7.91 -27.11 -7.54
C SER A 297 -7.11 -26.08 -8.34
N ILE A 298 -6.10 -26.53 -9.08
CA ILE A 298 -5.28 -25.71 -9.95
C ILE A 298 -5.50 -26.21 -11.37
N VAL A 299 -5.98 -25.33 -12.26
CA VAL A 299 -6.23 -25.65 -13.69
C VAL A 299 -5.46 -24.65 -14.53
N SER A 300 -4.56 -25.13 -15.40
CA SER A 300 -3.62 -24.29 -16.12
C SER A 300 -3.56 -24.60 -17.62
N ARG A 301 -3.39 -23.55 -18.42
CA ARG A 301 -2.98 -23.63 -19.83
C ARG A 301 -1.48 -23.42 -19.90
N ILE A 302 -0.75 -24.49 -20.24
CA ILE A 302 0.70 -24.43 -20.39
C ILE A 302 1.03 -24.05 -21.83
N ILE A 303 1.73 -22.94 -22.03
CA ILE A 303 2.14 -22.45 -23.35
C ILE A 303 3.56 -22.87 -23.74
N ASN A 304 4.41 -23.18 -22.75
CA ASN A 304 5.73 -23.79 -22.96
C ASN A 304 5.97 -24.88 -21.91
N LYS A 305 6.00 -26.13 -22.34
CA LYS A 305 6.15 -27.30 -21.43
C LYS A 305 7.57 -27.46 -20.90
N GLU A 306 8.58 -27.16 -21.70
CA GLU A 306 10.00 -27.32 -21.31
C GLU A 306 10.36 -26.38 -20.15
N GLN A 307 9.80 -25.16 -20.20
CA GLN A 307 10.02 -24.11 -19.18
C GLN A 307 8.94 -24.07 -18.10
N ASN A 308 7.98 -25.01 -18.10
CA ASN A 308 6.84 -25.02 -17.19
C ASN A 308 6.09 -23.68 -17.15
N TYR A 309 5.89 -23.05 -18.32
CA TYR A 309 5.39 -21.70 -18.44
C TYR A 309 3.88 -21.70 -18.72
N ASP A 310 3.09 -21.18 -17.77
CA ASP A 310 1.65 -21.01 -17.95
C ASP A 310 1.31 -19.66 -18.57
N GLY A 311 0.38 -19.66 -19.50
CA GLY A 311 -0.24 -18.46 -20.05
C GLY A 311 -1.52 -18.07 -19.32
N PHE A 312 -2.14 -19.05 -18.62
CA PHE A 312 -3.36 -18.88 -17.85
C PHE A 312 -3.41 -19.92 -16.74
N THR A 313 -3.82 -19.52 -15.55
CA THR A 313 -4.09 -20.44 -14.44
C THR A 313 -5.31 -19.97 -13.65
N LYS A 314 -6.21 -20.88 -13.34
CA LYS A 314 -7.31 -20.69 -12.42
C LYS A 314 -7.10 -21.57 -11.18
N ILE A 315 -7.30 -20.99 -10.00
CA ILE A 315 -7.16 -21.67 -8.73
C ILE A 315 -8.47 -21.49 -7.96
N ASP A 316 -9.10 -22.60 -7.57
CA ASP A 316 -10.29 -22.59 -6.73
C ASP A 316 -9.94 -23.15 -5.35
N PHE A 317 -10.49 -22.55 -4.29
CA PHE A 317 -10.31 -22.94 -2.91
C PHE A 317 -11.65 -23.23 -2.24
N VAL A 318 -11.67 -24.23 -1.35
CA VAL A 318 -12.80 -24.49 -0.47
C VAL A 318 -12.33 -24.34 0.97
N PHE A 319 -12.97 -23.44 1.71
CA PHE A 319 -12.79 -23.25 3.15
C PHE A 319 -13.99 -23.84 3.91
N ASP A 320 -13.93 -23.83 5.25
CA ASP A 320 -15.05 -24.31 6.07
C ASP A 320 -16.34 -23.50 5.87
N HIS A 321 -16.21 -22.20 5.64
CA HIS A 321 -17.31 -21.24 5.62
C HIS A 321 -17.42 -20.45 4.31
N ALA A 322 -16.50 -20.65 3.36
CA ALA A 322 -16.45 -19.89 2.13
C ALA A 322 -15.78 -20.66 0.99
N VAL A 323 -15.90 -20.13 -0.21
CA VAL A 323 -15.13 -20.53 -1.39
C VAL A 323 -14.34 -19.36 -1.92
N ALA A 324 -13.31 -19.62 -2.71
CA ALA A 324 -12.60 -18.55 -3.40
C ALA A 324 -12.05 -18.98 -4.75
N SER A 325 -11.86 -18.01 -5.64
CA SER A 325 -11.31 -18.23 -6.97
C SER A 325 -10.27 -17.16 -7.31
N ALA A 326 -9.10 -17.58 -7.80
CA ALA A 326 -8.11 -16.70 -8.39
C ALA A 326 -7.94 -17.03 -9.87
N LYS A 327 -8.14 -16.04 -10.76
CA LYS A 327 -7.91 -16.15 -12.19
C LYS A 327 -6.68 -15.32 -12.57
N ILE A 328 -5.70 -15.97 -13.14
CA ILE A 328 -4.35 -15.43 -13.34
C ILE A 328 -3.94 -15.64 -14.79
N ALA A 329 -3.45 -14.60 -15.46
CA ALA A 329 -2.95 -14.79 -16.84
C ALA A 329 -1.97 -13.69 -17.28
N LYS A 330 -1.02 -14.08 -18.12
CA LYS A 330 -0.19 -13.17 -18.93
C LYS A 330 -0.42 -13.33 -20.43
N ALA A 331 -1.12 -14.39 -20.84
CA ALA A 331 -1.49 -14.66 -22.24
C ALA A 331 -3.02 -14.77 -22.44
N ALA A 332 -3.80 -14.24 -21.53
CA ALA A 332 -5.25 -14.10 -21.65
C ALA A 332 -5.73 -12.88 -20.87
N LYS A 333 -6.85 -12.27 -21.30
CA LYS A 333 -7.39 -11.06 -20.69
C LYS A 333 -8.82 -11.28 -20.21
N ALA A 334 -9.08 -10.87 -18.98
CA ALA A 334 -10.41 -10.73 -18.39
C ALA A 334 -10.53 -9.35 -17.74
N GLU A 335 -11.66 -9.02 -17.15
CA GLU A 335 -11.96 -7.68 -16.62
C GLU A 335 -10.92 -7.20 -15.57
N GLY A 336 -10.51 -8.05 -14.64
CA GLY A 336 -9.52 -7.68 -13.62
C GLY A 336 -10.13 -7.03 -12.40
N GLU A 337 -11.30 -7.50 -12.00
CA GLU A 337 -12.06 -7.11 -10.81
C GLU A 337 -11.73 -7.97 -9.59
N LEU A 338 -12.10 -7.45 -8.41
CA LEU A 338 -12.18 -8.22 -7.16
C LEU A 338 -13.62 -8.12 -6.63
N ILE A 339 -14.24 -9.27 -6.37
CA ILE A 339 -15.56 -9.36 -5.79
C ILE A 339 -15.48 -10.11 -4.47
N ILE A 340 -16.00 -9.52 -3.40
CA ILE A 340 -16.13 -10.15 -2.08
C ILE A 340 -17.61 -10.28 -1.79
N THR A 341 -18.14 -11.48 -1.88
CA THR A 341 -19.56 -11.78 -1.68
C THR A 341 -19.87 -12.08 -0.22
N GLY A 342 -20.87 -11.41 0.34
CA GLY A 342 -21.33 -11.61 1.69
C GLY A 342 -22.83 -11.95 1.74
N THR A 343 -23.32 -12.35 2.92
CA THR A 343 -24.73 -12.76 3.13
C THR A 343 -25.73 -11.60 3.16
N LYS A 344 -25.26 -10.34 3.23
CA LYS A 344 -26.11 -9.13 3.25
C LYS A 344 -25.83 -8.17 2.09
N GLY A 345 -24.71 -8.34 1.40
CA GLY A 345 -24.27 -7.50 0.30
C GLY A 345 -22.93 -7.95 -0.20
N TYR A 346 -22.30 -7.18 -1.06
CA TYR A 346 -20.99 -7.51 -1.60
C TYR A 346 -20.10 -6.26 -1.77
N ILE A 347 -18.79 -6.47 -1.85
CA ILE A 347 -17.84 -5.44 -2.22
C ILE A 347 -17.40 -5.69 -3.65
N TYR A 348 -17.45 -4.64 -4.45
CA TYR A 348 -16.98 -4.62 -5.82
C TYR A 348 -15.80 -3.66 -5.97
N VAL A 349 -14.68 -4.16 -6.48
CA VAL A 349 -13.51 -3.36 -6.81
C VAL A 349 -13.29 -3.46 -8.32
N PRO A 350 -13.42 -2.36 -9.07
CA PRO A 350 -13.28 -2.40 -10.52
C PRO A 350 -11.85 -2.64 -10.97
N ALA A 351 -11.72 -2.99 -12.24
CA ALA A 351 -10.44 -3.19 -12.90
C ALA A 351 -9.64 -1.88 -13.04
N PRO A 352 -8.32 -1.92 -12.83
CA PRO A 352 -7.54 -3.01 -12.28
C PRO A 352 -7.53 -2.98 -10.74
N TRP A 353 -8.20 -3.92 -10.11
CA TRP A 353 -8.43 -3.89 -8.66
C TRP A 353 -7.14 -3.78 -7.81
N TRP A 354 -6.03 -4.30 -8.31
CA TRP A 354 -4.71 -4.23 -7.63
C TRP A 354 -4.04 -2.86 -7.67
N LYS A 355 -4.67 -1.90 -8.36
CA LYS A 355 -4.29 -0.48 -8.42
C LYS A 355 -5.52 0.39 -8.15
N THR A 356 -6.39 -0.04 -7.27
CA THR A 356 -7.64 0.67 -7.06
C THR A 356 -7.45 1.96 -6.25
N ASP A 357 -8.18 2.98 -6.64
CA ASP A 357 -8.39 4.23 -5.91
C ASP A 357 -9.80 4.29 -5.30
N TYR A 358 -10.67 3.32 -5.62
CA TYR A 358 -12.00 3.21 -5.00
C TYR A 358 -12.54 1.78 -4.98
N PHE A 359 -13.50 1.54 -4.11
CA PHE A 359 -14.33 0.34 -4.08
C PHE A 359 -15.76 0.68 -3.69
N GLU A 360 -16.70 -0.20 -4.00
CA GLU A 360 -18.10 -0.04 -3.69
C GLU A 360 -18.60 -1.16 -2.77
N VAL A 361 -19.40 -0.79 -1.78
CA VAL A 361 -20.23 -1.72 -1.03
C VAL A 361 -21.62 -1.66 -1.62
N ARG A 362 -22.11 -2.77 -2.11
CA ARG A 362 -23.38 -2.89 -2.80
C ARG A 362 -24.33 -3.84 -2.08
N PHE A 363 -25.59 -3.48 -2.03
CA PHE A 363 -26.66 -4.20 -1.39
C PHE A 363 -27.77 -4.50 -2.39
N GLU A 364 -28.72 -5.40 -2.03
CA GLU A 364 -29.93 -5.66 -2.81
C GLU A 364 -30.72 -4.36 -3.03
N ASN A 365 -30.91 -3.57 -1.97
CA ASN A 365 -31.41 -2.21 -2.08
C ASN A 365 -30.30 -1.27 -2.53
N SER A 366 -30.30 -0.85 -3.79
CA SER A 366 -29.27 0.02 -4.37
C SER A 366 -29.17 1.41 -3.70
N ALA A 367 -30.20 1.87 -2.99
CA ALA A 367 -30.16 3.13 -2.23
C ALA A 367 -29.17 3.06 -1.04
N GLU A 368 -28.80 1.87 -0.61
CA GLU A 368 -27.82 1.65 0.47
C GLU A 368 -26.38 1.53 -0.03
N ASN A 369 -26.18 1.53 -1.33
CA ASN A 369 -24.86 1.41 -1.93
C ASN A 369 -23.95 2.57 -1.51
N LYS A 370 -22.69 2.26 -1.23
CA LYS A 370 -21.69 3.25 -0.82
C LYS A 370 -20.40 3.05 -1.57
N ARG A 371 -19.86 4.14 -2.10
CA ARG A 371 -18.54 4.19 -2.74
C ARG A 371 -17.52 4.84 -1.82
N TYR A 372 -16.33 4.26 -1.76
CA TYR A 372 -15.20 4.74 -0.96
C TYR A 372 -14.04 5.09 -1.90
N PHE A 373 -13.61 6.35 -1.88
CA PHE A 373 -12.52 6.85 -2.71
C PHE A 373 -11.28 7.09 -1.88
N PHE A 374 -10.12 6.78 -2.46
CA PHE A 374 -8.81 7.01 -1.87
C PHE A 374 -7.82 7.37 -2.96
N GLN A 375 -6.92 8.29 -2.70
CA GLN A 375 -5.83 8.59 -3.62
C GLN A 375 -4.82 7.45 -3.63
N LEU A 376 -4.34 7.07 -4.81
CA LEU A 376 -3.32 6.05 -5.00
C LEU A 376 -2.08 6.68 -5.65
N ASP A 377 -1.08 7.03 -4.84
CA ASP A 377 0.19 7.56 -5.33
C ASP A 377 1.18 6.44 -5.65
N GLY A 378 1.98 6.62 -6.72
CA GLY A 378 3.04 5.68 -7.09
C GLY A 378 2.55 4.24 -7.31
N GLU A 379 1.28 4.06 -7.69
CA GLU A 379 0.66 2.73 -7.84
C GLU A 379 0.78 1.81 -6.60
N GLY A 380 0.92 2.39 -5.41
CA GLY A 380 1.09 1.65 -4.15
C GLY A 380 2.55 1.44 -3.72
N ILE A 381 3.54 1.59 -4.60
CA ILE A 381 4.97 1.38 -4.31
C ILE A 381 5.45 2.36 -3.23
N ARG A 382 5.01 3.62 -3.27
CA ARG A 382 5.36 4.63 -2.27
C ARG A 382 4.98 4.21 -0.86
N TYR A 383 3.78 3.64 -0.67
CA TYR A 383 3.30 3.15 0.63
C TYR A 383 4.09 1.93 1.12
N GLU A 384 4.46 1.05 0.19
CA GLU A 384 5.31 -0.12 0.43
C GLU A 384 6.69 0.30 0.94
N ILE A 385 7.36 1.25 0.26
CA ILE A 385 8.66 1.81 0.68
C ILE A 385 8.57 2.39 2.10
N VAL A 386 7.51 3.12 2.41
CA VAL A 386 7.33 3.69 3.76
C VAL A 386 7.13 2.63 4.82
N ALA A 387 6.31 1.62 4.55
CA ALA A 387 6.08 0.53 5.48
C ALA A 387 7.39 -0.22 5.77
N PHE A 388 8.12 -0.55 4.71
CA PHE A 388 9.41 -1.22 4.80
C PHE A 388 10.47 -0.37 5.54
N ALA A 389 10.60 0.92 5.22
CA ALA A 389 11.54 1.81 5.88
C ALA A 389 11.26 1.91 7.39
N LYS A 390 9.97 2.04 7.78
CA LYS A 390 9.56 2.04 9.20
C LYS A 390 9.85 0.71 9.91
N ALA A 391 9.62 -0.41 9.23
CA ALA A 391 9.94 -1.74 9.76
C ALA A 391 11.45 -1.88 9.99
N ALA A 392 12.26 -1.52 9.00
CA ALA A 392 13.72 -1.57 9.07
C ALA A 392 14.28 -0.66 10.19
N GLU A 393 13.75 0.57 10.34
CA GLU A 393 14.15 1.49 11.44
C GLU A 393 13.81 0.95 12.83
N SER A 394 12.62 0.36 12.97
CA SER A 394 12.13 -0.10 14.28
C SER A 394 12.60 -1.50 14.64
N GLY A 395 13.14 -2.27 13.68
CA GLY A 395 13.40 -3.70 13.81
C GLY A 395 12.14 -4.54 14.00
N LYS A 396 10.96 -3.98 13.70
CA LYS A 396 9.66 -4.66 13.83
C LYS A 396 9.06 -4.90 12.46
N GLU A 397 8.66 -6.14 12.20
CA GLU A 397 7.91 -6.48 10.98
C GLU A 397 6.61 -5.69 10.90
N ASN A 398 6.21 -5.29 9.70
CA ASN A 398 4.88 -4.75 9.49
C ASN A 398 3.82 -5.86 9.44
N TYR A 399 2.55 -5.49 9.53
CA TYR A 399 1.42 -6.45 9.57
C TYR A 399 0.64 -6.51 8.26
N TYR A 400 1.14 -5.91 7.18
CA TYR A 400 0.41 -5.88 5.90
C TYR A 400 0.34 -7.26 5.26
N ILE A 401 1.44 -8.00 5.28
CA ILE A 401 1.51 -9.38 4.80
C ILE A 401 2.20 -10.21 5.87
N ASN A 402 1.46 -11.06 6.56
CA ASN A 402 2.04 -11.93 7.57
C ASN A 402 2.74 -13.16 6.94
N LYS A 403 3.61 -13.81 7.70
CA LYS A 403 4.41 -14.96 7.25
C LYS A 403 3.55 -16.13 6.74
N ASP A 404 2.39 -16.34 7.34
CA ASP A 404 1.50 -17.46 6.96
C ASP A 404 0.92 -17.23 5.57
N ILE A 405 0.63 -15.98 5.21
CA ILE A 405 0.12 -15.60 3.88
C ILE A 405 1.19 -15.83 2.80
N SER A 406 2.41 -15.32 3.00
CA SER A 406 3.52 -15.56 2.06
C SER A 406 3.80 -17.05 1.90
N GLN A 407 3.81 -17.81 3.02
CA GLN A 407 4.00 -19.26 2.98
C GLN A 407 2.85 -19.99 2.26
N ALA A 408 1.61 -19.56 2.41
CA ALA A 408 0.47 -20.13 1.72
C ALA A 408 0.55 -19.87 0.21
N ILE A 409 0.86 -18.65 -0.20
CA ILE A 409 1.07 -18.27 -1.61
C ILE A 409 2.18 -19.14 -2.24
N ILE A 410 3.33 -19.22 -1.59
CA ILE A 410 4.46 -20.05 -2.03
C ILE A 410 4.05 -21.51 -2.12
N GLY A 411 3.26 -22.02 -1.19
CA GLY A 411 2.78 -23.41 -1.21
C GLY A 411 1.84 -23.73 -2.39
N ILE A 412 1.14 -22.74 -2.93
CA ILE A 412 0.38 -22.91 -4.17
C ILE A 412 1.32 -22.95 -5.39
N ILE A 413 2.31 -22.06 -5.43
CA ILE A 413 3.32 -22.03 -6.49
C ILE A 413 4.15 -23.32 -6.49
N GLU A 414 4.55 -23.81 -5.32
CA GLU A 414 5.24 -25.08 -5.17
C GLU A 414 4.39 -26.27 -5.67
N ALA A 415 3.10 -26.29 -5.34
CA ALA A 415 2.18 -27.32 -5.83
C ALA A 415 2.07 -27.29 -7.37
N TYR A 416 1.97 -26.09 -7.95
CA TYR A 416 1.98 -25.90 -9.38
C TYR A 416 3.28 -26.43 -10.02
N ASN A 417 4.45 -26.07 -9.46
CA ASN A 417 5.75 -26.47 -9.97
C ASN A 417 5.96 -28.00 -9.86
N ASN A 418 5.37 -28.64 -8.85
CA ASN A 418 5.39 -30.09 -8.68
C ASN A 418 4.37 -30.85 -9.54
N GLY A 419 3.70 -30.14 -10.47
CA GLY A 419 2.73 -30.76 -11.39
C GLY A 419 1.36 -31.10 -10.76
N LEU A 420 1.08 -30.62 -9.54
CA LEU A 420 -0.22 -30.81 -8.87
C LEU A 420 -1.27 -29.85 -9.47
N ARG A 421 -1.51 -29.99 -10.75
CA ARG A 421 -2.47 -29.21 -11.54
C ARG A 421 -3.10 -30.04 -12.63
N THR A 422 -4.27 -29.62 -13.09
CA THR A 422 -4.90 -30.13 -14.33
C THR A 422 -4.52 -29.21 -15.48
N GLU A 423 -4.10 -29.76 -16.61
CA GLU A 423 -3.73 -29.00 -17.78
C GLU A 423 -4.84 -29.08 -18.86
N PHE A 424 -5.08 -27.96 -19.55
CA PHE A 424 -5.92 -27.91 -20.76
C PHE A 424 -5.16 -27.22 -21.90
N LYS A 425 -5.62 -27.42 -23.13
CA LYS A 425 -5.01 -26.87 -24.36
C LYS A 425 -5.51 -25.48 -24.70
#